data_ee3efef01a44e8e5e28e358a1673feb0
#
_entry.id   ee3efef01a44e8e5e28e358a1673feb0
#
_cell.length_a   1.000
_cell.length_b   1.000
_cell.length_c   1.000
_cell.angle_alpha   90.00
_cell.angle_beta   90.00
_cell.angle_gamma   90.00
#
_symmetry.space_group_name_H-M   'P 1'
#
loop_
_entity.id
_entity.type
_entity.pdbx_description
1 polymer ?
#
loop_
_entity_poly.entity_id
_entity_poly.type
_entity_poly.pdbx_seq_one_letter_code
_entity_poly.pdbx_strand_id
1 'polypeptide(L)'
;MRQYETYKCNKCGNEVEVQNVGGGVLHCCGEAMESITTDLTSVVLMKAFAGESMARNKYEYFAKVAQNEGYRDIAEHFQRAANNEKMHAKLEFKAYNVLNYDRELDNTSGNLQYAINGESYENTTMYPDFAKIAKDEGHADIARMLDMIGKIEIEHENMYKMLKDRLDSGKEFVSDDEEEEWICEECGHIHRGKKAL
;
A
#
# COMPACT_ATOMS: atom_id res chain seq x y z
N MET A 1 -2.31 -25.46 -14.38
CA MET A 1 -2.82 -24.05 -14.42
C MET A 1 -3.89 -23.91 -13.36
N ARG A 2 -3.71 -22.94 -12.47
CA ARG A 2 -4.68 -22.58 -11.41
C ARG A 2 -5.02 -21.09 -11.55
N GLN A 3 -6.15 -20.66 -11.03
CA GLN A 3 -6.52 -19.24 -10.97
C GLN A 3 -5.47 -18.45 -10.19
N TYR A 4 -5.14 -17.26 -10.68
CA TYR A 4 -4.11 -16.35 -10.15
C TYR A 4 -2.64 -16.80 -10.32
N GLU A 5 -2.37 -17.94 -10.93
CA GLU A 5 -1.00 -18.25 -11.38
C GLU A 5 -0.57 -17.28 -12.47
N THR A 6 0.67 -16.82 -12.37
CA THR A 6 1.32 -16.01 -13.43
C THR A 6 2.23 -16.87 -14.27
N TYR A 7 2.13 -16.73 -15.56
CA TYR A 7 2.92 -17.43 -16.56
C TYR A 7 3.76 -16.42 -17.35
N LYS A 8 4.99 -16.81 -17.67
CA LYS A 8 5.95 -15.98 -18.42
C LYS A 8 6.36 -16.65 -19.71
N CYS A 9 6.48 -15.86 -20.77
CA CYS A 9 7.10 -16.26 -22.04
C CYS A 9 8.61 -16.05 -21.97
N ASN A 10 9.39 -17.12 -22.10
CA ASN A 10 10.85 -17.03 -22.04
C ASN A 10 11.49 -16.35 -23.27
N LYS A 11 10.73 -16.19 -24.38
CA LYS A 11 11.23 -15.50 -25.59
C LYS A 11 11.04 -13.97 -25.55
N CYS A 12 9.85 -13.50 -25.19
CA CYS A 12 9.53 -12.07 -25.28
C CYS A 12 9.32 -11.41 -23.91
N GLY A 13 9.33 -12.19 -22.81
CA GLY A 13 9.16 -11.67 -21.46
C GLY A 13 7.70 -11.37 -21.07
N ASN A 14 6.71 -11.56 -21.94
CA ASN A 14 5.31 -11.33 -21.60
C ASN A 14 4.91 -12.15 -20.37
N GLU A 15 4.24 -11.50 -19.42
CA GLU A 15 3.66 -12.13 -18.24
C GLU A 15 2.14 -12.04 -18.32
N VAL A 16 1.45 -13.13 -18.01
CA VAL A 16 -0.01 -13.22 -18.00
C VAL A 16 -0.49 -13.89 -16.72
N GLU A 17 -1.46 -13.28 -16.04
CA GLU A 17 -2.11 -13.86 -14.88
C GLU A 17 -3.40 -14.57 -15.31
N VAL A 18 -3.62 -15.78 -14.82
CA VAL A 18 -4.81 -16.58 -15.07
C VAL A 18 -5.98 -16.03 -14.25
N GLN A 19 -6.89 -15.30 -14.88
CA GLN A 19 -8.11 -14.80 -14.24
C GLN A 19 -9.16 -15.90 -14.10
N ASN A 20 -9.34 -16.71 -15.14
CA ASN A 20 -10.26 -17.86 -15.17
C ASN A 20 -9.54 -19.07 -15.73
N VAL A 21 -9.73 -20.21 -15.10
CA VAL A 21 -9.12 -21.47 -15.53
C VAL A 21 -9.92 -22.05 -16.69
N GLY A 22 -9.25 -22.14 -17.86
CA GLY A 22 -9.72 -22.90 -19.02
C GLY A 22 -8.96 -24.22 -19.19
N GLY A 23 -9.23 -24.93 -20.27
CA GLY A 23 -8.46 -26.11 -20.68
C GLY A 23 -7.23 -25.72 -21.49
N GLY A 24 -6.20 -26.60 -21.49
CA GLY A 24 -5.02 -26.47 -22.34
C GLY A 24 -3.81 -25.81 -21.70
N VAL A 25 -2.84 -25.44 -22.53
CA VAL A 25 -1.56 -24.84 -22.16
C VAL A 25 -1.49 -23.43 -22.76
N LEU A 26 -0.98 -22.48 -21.99
CA LEU A 26 -0.72 -21.12 -22.48
C LEU A 26 0.51 -21.13 -23.41
N HIS A 27 0.39 -20.54 -24.58
CA HIS A 27 1.48 -20.40 -25.55
C HIS A 27 1.72 -18.93 -25.90
N CYS A 28 2.99 -18.57 -26.05
CA CYS A 28 3.42 -17.28 -26.56
C CYS A 28 4.67 -17.47 -27.42
N CYS A 29 4.80 -16.74 -28.54
CA CYS A 29 5.95 -16.84 -29.44
C CYS A 29 6.24 -18.26 -29.95
N GLY A 30 5.18 -19.11 -30.09
CA GLY A 30 5.28 -20.48 -30.56
C GLY A 30 5.75 -21.53 -29.53
N GLU A 31 5.89 -21.16 -28.26
CA GLU A 31 6.30 -22.05 -27.17
C GLU A 31 5.32 -21.99 -26.00
N ALA A 32 5.29 -23.05 -25.20
CA ALA A 32 4.52 -23.06 -23.95
C ALA A 32 5.12 -22.05 -22.96
N MET A 33 4.24 -21.29 -22.29
CA MET A 33 4.66 -20.40 -21.21
C MET A 33 4.88 -21.20 -19.92
N GLU A 34 5.79 -20.74 -19.08
CA GLU A 34 6.13 -21.36 -17.81
C GLU A 34 5.50 -20.60 -16.63
N SER A 35 5.01 -21.33 -15.63
CA SER A 35 4.53 -20.71 -14.39
C SER A 35 5.70 -20.13 -13.60
N ILE A 36 5.58 -18.85 -13.22
CA ILE A 36 6.54 -18.17 -12.35
C ILE A 36 6.00 -17.99 -10.92
N THR A 37 4.79 -18.43 -10.65
CA THR A 37 4.20 -18.39 -9.31
C THR A 37 4.83 -19.47 -8.45
N THR A 38 5.61 -19.06 -7.45
CA THR A 38 6.27 -19.96 -6.49
C THR A 38 5.33 -20.35 -5.34
N ASP A 39 4.55 -19.40 -4.84
CA ASP A 39 3.57 -19.60 -3.78
C ASP A 39 2.26 -18.87 -4.09
N LEU A 40 1.22 -19.65 -4.39
CA LEU A 40 -0.09 -19.10 -4.71
C LEU A 40 -0.81 -18.53 -3.47
N THR A 41 -0.50 -19.04 -2.28
CA THR A 41 -1.05 -18.51 -1.01
C THR A 41 -0.60 -17.06 -0.80
N SER A 42 0.66 -16.75 -1.06
CA SER A 42 1.17 -15.36 -1.05
C SER A 42 0.40 -14.45 -2.00
N VAL A 43 0.14 -14.92 -3.23
CA VAL A 43 -0.60 -14.14 -4.24
C VAL A 43 -2.02 -13.86 -3.79
N VAL A 44 -2.75 -14.86 -3.29
CA VAL A 44 -4.15 -14.67 -2.86
C VAL A 44 -4.27 -13.85 -1.59
N LEU A 45 -3.31 -13.92 -0.65
CA LEU A 45 -3.28 -13.06 0.52
C LEU A 45 -3.14 -11.59 0.15
N MET A 46 -2.27 -11.25 -0.80
CA MET A 46 -2.14 -9.86 -1.27
C MET A 46 -3.36 -9.38 -2.07
N LYS A 47 -4.03 -10.27 -2.82
CA LYS A 47 -5.29 -9.93 -3.48
C LYS A 47 -6.42 -9.68 -2.47
N ALA A 48 -6.51 -10.50 -1.43
CA ALA A 48 -7.48 -10.31 -0.34
C ALA A 48 -7.20 -8.99 0.39
N PHE A 49 -5.97 -8.73 0.81
CA PHE A 49 -5.54 -7.46 1.42
C PHE A 49 -5.92 -6.24 0.56
N ALA A 50 -5.68 -6.29 -0.76
CA ALA A 50 -6.06 -5.23 -1.68
C ALA A 50 -7.59 -5.07 -1.76
N GLY A 51 -8.34 -6.18 -1.81
CA GLY A 51 -9.81 -6.20 -1.83
C GLY A 51 -10.40 -5.54 -0.59
N GLU A 52 -9.97 -5.96 0.59
CA GLU A 52 -10.45 -5.43 1.88
C GLU A 52 -10.05 -3.95 2.07
N SER A 53 -8.83 -3.58 1.65
CA SER A 53 -8.39 -2.18 1.68
C SER A 53 -9.25 -1.28 0.79
N MET A 54 -9.62 -1.75 -0.41
CA MET A 54 -10.55 -1.04 -1.30
C MET A 54 -11.97 -0.99 -0.72
N ALA A 55 -12.47 -2.08 -0.15
CA ALA A 55 -13.81 -2.14 0.47
C ALA A 55 -13.89 -1.15 1.63
N ARG A 56 -12.90 -1.12 2.52
CA ARG A 56 -12.79 -0.15 3.60
C ARG A 56 -12.96 1.28 3.12
N ASN A 57 -12.15 1.71 2.14
CA ASN A 57 -12.21 3.08 1.62
C ASN A 57 -13.58 3.38 0.99
N LYS A 58 -14.14 2.46 0.19
CA LYS A 58 -15.48 2.63 -0.41
C LYS A 58 -16.57 2.79 0.65
N TYR A 59 -16.53 2.00 1.72
CA TYR A 59 -17.53 2.06 2.78
C TYR A 59 -17.43 3.36 3.60
N GLU A 60 -16.24 3.89 3.83
CA GLU A 60 -16.06 5.23 4.41
C GLU A 60 -16.69 6.32 3.53
N TYR A 61 -16.53 6.24 2.21
CA TYR A 61 -17.18 7.18 1.26
C TYR A 61 -18.69 7.01 1.26
N PHE A 62 -19.21 5.77 1.29
CA PHE A 62 -20.65 5.50 1.35
C PHE A 62 -21.27 5.96 2.68
N ALA A 63 -20.57 5.79 3.81
CA ALA A 63 -20.96 6.32 5.10
C ALA A 63 -21.13 7.86 5.04
N LYS A 64 -20.20 8.55 4.40
CA LYS A 64 -20.25 9.99 4.23
C LYS A 64 -21.45 10.44 3.39
N VAL A 65 -21.75 9.74 2.31
CA VAL A 65 -22.96 10.01 1.48
C VAL A 65 -24.22 9.81 2.31
N ALA A 66 -24.38 8.66 2.97
CA ALA A 66 -25.56 8.35 3.80
C ALA A 66 -25.74 9.39 4.92
N GLN A 67 -24.64 9.83 5.55
CA GLN A 67 -24.67 10.89 6.57
C GLN A 67 -25.19 12.22 5.99
N ASN A 68 -24.72 12.61 4.81
CA ASN A 68 -25.14 13.86 4.16
C ASN A 68 -26.63 13.81 3.73
N GLU A 69 -27.14 12.64 3.37
CA GLU A 69 -28.55 12.41 3.04
C GLU A 69 -29.45 12.26 4.28
N GLY A 70 -28.88 12.24 5.49
CA GLY A 70 -29.61 12.13 6.75
C GLY A 70 -29.86 10.70 7.24
N TYR A 71 -29.36 9.68 6.55
CA TYR A 71 -29.50 8.26 6.90
C TYR A 71 -28.44 7.82 7.91
N ARG A 72 -28.52 8.31 9.14
CA ARG A 72 -27.50 8.09 10.17
C ARG A 72 -27.24 6.62 10.50
N ASP A 73 -28.30 5.84 10.64
CA ASP A 73 -28.19 4.40 10.93
C ASP A 73 -27.43 3.65 9.82
N ILE A 74 -27.74 3.96 8.56
CA ILE A 74 -27.03 3.39 7.40
C ILE A 74 -25.55 3.82 7.40
N ALA A 75 -25.27 5.10 7.70
CA ALA A 75 -23.91 5.60 7.78
C ALA A 75 -23.10 4.88 8.86
N GLU A 76 -23.69 4.65 10.05
CA GLU A 76 -23.05 3.88 11.13
C GLU A 76 -22.76 2.43 10.74
N HIS A 77 -23.66 1.79 9.98
CA HIS A 77 -23.44 0.44 9.48
C HIS A 77 -22.27 0.38 8.49
N PHE A 78 -22.20 1.32 7.54
CA PHE A 78 -21.06 1.42 6.62
C PHE A 78 -19.75 1.68 7.36
N GLN A 79 -19.75 2.58 8.36
CA GLN A 79 -18.54 2.88 9.13
C GLN A 79 -18.08 1.66 9.95
N ARG A 80 -19.02 0.89 10.52
CA ARG A 80 -18.68 -0.35 11.22
C ARG A 80 -18.11 -1.40 10.28
N ALA A 81 -18.71 -1.58 9.09
CA ALA A 81 -18.16 -2.47 8.07
C ALA A 81 -16.76 -2.03 7.66
N ALA A 82 -16.51 -0.75 7.37
CA ALA A 82 -15.18 -0.23 7.05
C ALA A 82 -14.13 -0.55 8.12
N ASN A 83 -14.50 -0.47 9.40
CA ASN A 83 -13.61 -0.85 10.50
C ASN A 83 -13.33 -2.36 10.53
N ASN A 84 -14.30 -3.20 10.17
CA ASN A 84 -14.09 -4.65 10.06
C ASN A 84 -13.14 -4.97 8.91
N GLU A 85 -13.33 -4.36 7.74
CA GLU A 85 -12.44 -4.58 6.57
C GLU A 85 -11.00 -4.14 6.85
N LYS A 86 -10.81 -3.07 7.65
CA LYS A 86 -9.48 -2.71 8.15
C LYS A 86 -8.83 -3.82 8.97
N MET A 87 -9.62 -4.55 9.78
CA MET A 87 -9.10 -5.67 10.57
C MET A 87 -8.80 -6.89 9.71
N HIS A 88 -9.66 -7.20 8.73
CA HIS A 88 -9.41 -8.27 7.77
C HIS A 88 -8.12 -8.02 6.99
N ALA A 89 -7.98 -6.84 6.38
CA ALA A 89 -6.77 -6.42 5.67
C ALA A 89 -5.51 -6.54 6.55
N LYS A 90 -5.58 -6.15 7.83
CA LYS A 90 -4.46 -6.29 8.77
C LYS A 90 -4.07 -7.75 8.98
N LEU A 91 -5.04 -8.66 9.14
CA LEU A 91 -4.76 -10.08 9.34
C LEU A 91 -4.12 -10.71 8.10
N GLU A 92 -4.62 -10.38 6.92
CA GLU A 92 -4.12 -10.86 5.63
C GLU A 92 -2.69 -10.37 5.37
N PHE A 93 -2.42 -9.09 5.62
CA PHE A 93 -1.08 -8.52 5.47
C PHE A 93 -0.07 -9.13 6.45
N LYS A 94 -0.47 -9.37 7.71
CA LYS A 94 0.37 -10.06 8.69
C LYS A 94 0.65 -11.51 8.26
N ALA A 95 -0.37 -12.24 7.81
CA ALA A 95 -0.23 -13.61 7.33
C ALA A 95 0.72 -13.68 6.11
N TYR A 96 0.60 -12.73 5.17
CA TYR A 96 1.52 -12.60 4.05
C TYR A 96 2.96 -12.39 4.51
N ASN A 97 3.19 -11.48 5.48
CA ASN A 97 4.53 -11.20 5.99
C ASN A 97 5.13 -12.40 6.74
N VAL A 98 4.33 -13.10 7.56
CA VAL A 98 4.79 -14.32 8.23
C VAL A 98 5.19 -15.38 7.21
N LEU A 99 4.37 -15.58 6.16
CA LEU A 99 4.64 -16.58 5.12
C LEU A 99 5.93 -16.29 4.33
N ASN A 100 6.23 -15.01 4.08
CA ASN A 100 7.34 -14.62 3.19
C ASN A 100 8.61 -14.17 3.93
N TYR A 101 8.47 -13.68 5.18
CA TYR A 101 9.56 -13.02 5.91
C TYR A 101 9.73 -13.52 7.35
N ASP A 102 8.95 -14.53 7.77
CA ASP A 102 8.94 -15.10 9.13
C ASP A 102 8.71 -14.05 10.25
N ARG A 103 7.93 -13.01 9.94
CA ARG A 103 7.55 -11.95 10.89
C ARG A 103 6.24 -11.26 10.47
N GLU A 104 5.42 -10.81 11.43
CA GLU A 104 4.15 -10.12 11.13
C GLU A 104 4.36 -8.74 10.49
N LEU A 105 5.26 -7.95 11.02
CA LEU A 105 5.68 -6.64 10.53
C LEU A 105 7.16 -6.44 10.86
N ASP A 106 7.82 -5.54 10.15
CA ASP A 106 9.19 -5.15 10.47
C ASP A 106 9.22 -4.18 11.66
N ASN A 107 10.42 -3.84 12.13
CA ASN A 107 10.62 -2.71 13.05
C ASN A 107 10.36 -1.37 12.32
N THR A 108 10.35 -0.27 13.07
CA THR A 108 10.04 1.05 12.50
C THR A 108 10.97 1.45 11.35
N SER A 109 12.28 1.19 11.46
CA SER A 109 13.24 1.49 10.38
C SER A 109 12.96 0.67 9.12
N GLY A 110 12.66 -0.63 9.26
CA GLY A 110 12.28 -1.49 8.15
C GLY A 110 10.95 -1.08 7.51
N ASN A 111 9.96 -0.71 8.31
CA ASN A 111 8.66 -0.21 7.81
C ASN A 111 8.82 1.13 7.07
N LEU A 112 9.67 2.04 7.54
CA LEU A 112 10.02 3.27 6.83
C LEU A 112 10.69 2.96 5.48
N GLN A 113 11.61 2.00 5.44
CA GLN A 113 12.23 1.58 4.17
C GLN A 113 11.21 0.99 3.19
N TYR A 114 10.25 0.19 3.70
CA TYR A 114 9.16 -0.34 2.88
C TYR A 114 8.30 0.79 2.30
N ALA A 115 7.94 1.78 3.11
CA ALA A 115 7.19 2.96 2.67
C ALA A 115 7.96 3.75 1.61
N ILE A 116 9.26 4.06 1.84
CA ILE A 116 10.12 4.74 0.85
C ILE A 116 10.10 4.02 -0.50
N ASN A 117 10.23 2.69 -0.49
CA ASN A 117 10.23 1.92 -1.73
C ASN A 117 8.87 1.96 -2.44
N GLY A 118 7.77 1.96 -1.68
CA GLY A 118 6.41 2.10 -2.22
C GLY A 118 6.20 3.45 -2.89
N GLU A 119 6.44 4.55 -2.17
CA GLU A 119 6.30 5.91 -2.69
C GLU A 119 7.21 6.16 -3.91
N SER A 120 8.45 5.64 -3.86
CA SER A 120 9.37 5.72 -5.00
C SER A 120 8.85 4.99 -6.24
N TYR A 121 8.25 3.81 -6.09
CA TYR A 121 7.61 3.10 -7.19
C TYR A 121 6.38 3.85 -7.72
N GLU A 122 5.57 4.40 -6.82
CA GLU A 122 4.37 5.16 -7.18
C GLU A 122 4.72 6.41 -8.01
N ASN A 123 5.72 7.18 -7.58
CA ASN A 123 6.09 8.42 -8.26
C ASN A 123 6.92 8.20 -9.54
N THR A 124 7.75 7.15 -9.60
CA THR A 124 8.66 6.94 -10.74
C THR A 124 8.09 6.04 -11.83
N THR A 125 7.13 5.19 -11.49
CA THR A 125 6.62 4.14 -12.40
C THR A 125 5.10 4.15 -12.49
N MET A 126 4.41 3.90 -11.38
CA MET A 126 2.96 3.62 -11.39
C MET A 126 2.16 4.82 -11.90
N TYR A 127 2.27 5.99 -11.26
CA TYR A 127 1.51 7.17 -11.68
C TYR A 127 1.90 7.72 -13.04
N PRO A 128 3.19 7.80 -13.43
CA PRO A 128 3.59 8.17 -14.80
C PRO A 128 2.98 7.25 -15.87
N ASP A 129 3.01 5.94 -15.66
CA ASP A 129 2.43 4.98 -16.61
C ASP A 129 0.90 5.11 -16.68
N PHE A 130 0.23 5.25 -15.55
CA PHE A 130 -1.23 5.42 -15.49
C PHE A 130 -1.68 6.75 -16.12
N ALA A 131 -0.97 7.84 -15.86
CA ALA A 131 -1.24 9.14 -16.48
C ALA A 131 -1.06 9.08 -18.00
N LYS A 132 -0.03 8.37 -18.47
CA LYS A 132 0.19 8.14 -19.91
C LYS A 132 -0.97 7.36 -20.53
N ILE A 133 -1.40 6.25 -19.92
CA ILE A 133 -2.52 5.45 -20.41
C ILE A 133 -3.79 6.32 -20.49
N ALA A 134 -4.14 7.04 -19.41
CA ALA A 134 -5.32 7.90 -19.38
C ALA A 134 -5.27 8.98 -20.48
N LYS A 135 -4.10 9.54 -20.74
CA LYS A 135 -3.89 10.53 -21.81
C LYS A 135 -4.07 9.92 -23.19
N ASP A 136 -3.49 8.74 -23.42
CA ASP A 136 -3.57 8.03 -24.71
C ASP A 136 -5.01 7.62 -25.04
N GLU A 137 -5.83 7.33 -24.01
CA GLU A 137 -7.26 7.03 -24.13
C GLU A 137 -8.17 8.28 -24.20
N GLY A 138 -7.61 9.48 -24.13
CA GLY A 138 -8.34 10.76 -24.26
C GLY A 138 -8.90 11.31 -22.93
N HIS A 139 -8.56 10.75 -21.78
CA HIS A 139 -9.01 11.18 -20.46
C HIS A 139 -8.05 12.19 -19.83
N ALA A 140 -7.94 13.38 -20.44
CA ALA A 140 -6.95 14.41 -20.08
C ALA A 140 -7.08 14.88 -18.62
N ASP A 141 -8.29 14.95 -18.05
CA ASP A 141 -8.50 15.40 -16.66
C ASP A 141 -8.03 14.32 -15.66
N ILE A 142 -8.28 13.06 -15.98
CA ILE A 142 -7.79 11.93 -15.18
C ILE A 142 -6.27 11.86 -15.25
N ALA A 143 -5.68 12.01 -16.43
CA ALA A 143 -4.23 12.05 -16.59
C ALA A 143 -3.58 13.13 -15.73
N ARG A 144 -4.15 14.35 -15.73
CA ARG A 144 -3.66 15.44 -14.87
C ARG A 144 -3.78 15.12 -13.38
N MET A 145 -4.90 14.53 -12.96
CA MET A 145 -5.10 14.10 -11.57
C MET A 145 -4.04 13.10 -11.14
N LEU A 146 -3.79 12.06 -11.94
CA LEU A 146 -2.77 11.04 -11.67
C LEU A 146 -1.36 11.63 -11.61
N ASP A 147 -1.02 12.54 -12.52
CA ASP A 147 0.25 13.27 -12.55
C ASP A 147 0.45 14.14 -11.28
N MET A 148 -0.63 14.76 -10.79
CA MET A 148 -0.59 15.54 -9.55
C MET A 148 -0.39 14.66 -8.32
N ILE A 149 -1.06 13.52 -8.25
CA ILE A 149 -0.87 12.55 -7.16
C ILE A 149 0.58 12.05 -7.16
N GLY A 150 1.11 11.61 -8.31
CA GLY A 150 2.49 11.15 -8.41
C GLY A 150 3.54 12.18 -7.92
N LYS A 151 3.25 13.48 -8.04
CA LYS A 151 4.10 14.54 -7.47
C LYS A 151 4.00 14.64 -5.95
N ILE A 152 2.83 14.33 -5.38
CA ILE A 152 2.66 14.30 -3.92
C ILE A 152 3.44 13.12 -3.33
N GLU A 153 3.52 11.98 -4.03
CA GLU A 153 4.26 10.82 -3.56
C GLU A 153 5.78 11.07 -3.47
N ILE A 154 6.31 12.04 -4.22
CA ILE A 154 7.69 12.52 -4.03
C ILE A 154 7.88 13.16 -2.64
N GLU A 155 6.90 13.94 -2.19
CA GLU A 155 6.95 14.58 -0.86
C GLU A 155 6.83 13.53 0.25
N HIS A 156 5.98 12.51 0.08
CA HIS A 156 5.88 11.38 1.01
C HIS A 156 7.20 10.59 1.08
N GLU A 157 7.80 10.28 -0.06
CA GLU A 157 9.11 9.60 -0.12
C GLU A 157 10.18 10.39 0.62
N ASN A 158 10.27 11.71 0.38
CA ASN A 158 11.24 12.59 1.03
C ASN A 158 11.00 12.66 2.54
N MET A 159 9.74 12.75 2.97
CA MET A 159 9.36 12.74 4.38
C MET A 159 9.81 11.43 5.07
N TYR A 160 9.51 10.27 4.48
CA TYR A 160 9.91 8.98 5.06
C TYR A 160 11.42 8.80 5.08
N LYS A 161 12.16 9.28 4.06
CA LYS A 161 13.63 9.31 4.06
C LYS A 161 14.18 10.13 5.23
N MET A 162 13.66 11.35 5.42
CA MET A 162 14.06 12.21 6.54
C MET A 162 13.80 11.56 7.89
N LEU A 163 12.61 10.95 8.09
CA LEU A 163 12.26 10.26 9.33
C LEU A 163 13.17 9.05 9.58
N LYS A 164 13.47 8.29 8.52
CA LYS A 164 14.38 7.14 8.62
C LYS A 164 15.79 7.57 8.99
N ASP A 165 16.31 8.61 8.36
CA ASP A 165 17.64 9.15 8.66
C ASP A 165 17.75 9.66 10.11
N ARG A 166 16.72 10.32 10.63
CA ARG A 166 16.64 10.74 12.03
C ARG A 166 16.66 9.55 12.99
N LEU A 167 15.81 8.54 12.69
CA LEU A 167 15.72 7.32 13.50
C LEU A 167 17.05 6.55 13.51
N ASP A 168 17.62 6.27 12.33
CA ASP A 168 18.84 5.46 12.19
C ASP A 168 20.09 6.18 12.74
N SER A 169 20.09 7.52 12.74
CA SER A 169 21.15 8.32 13.37
C SER A 169 20.97 8.53 14.87
N GLY A 170 19.87 7.99 15.47
CA GLY A 170 19.56 8.14 16.88
C GLY A 170 19.15 9.56 17.30
N LYS A 171 18.68 10.37 16.32
CA LYS A 171 18.27 11.77 16.55
C LYS A 171 16.75 11.95 16.71
N GLU A 172 15.98 10.87 16.73
CA GLU A 172 14.51 10.95 16.81
C GLU A 172 14.03 11.64 18.08
N PHE A 173 14.73 11.42 19.19
CA PHE A 173 14.43 12.00 20.49
C PHE A 173 15.49 13.00 20.96
N VAL A 174 16.11 13.73 20.00
CA VAL A 174 17.12 14.74 20.28
C VAL A 174 16.81 16.01 19.52
N SER A 175 16.89 17.15 20.20
CA SER A 175 16.80 18.49 19.62
C SER A 175 18.11 19.25 19.83
N ASP A 176 18.37 20.22 18.98
CA ASP A 176 19.47 21.18 19.19
C ASP A 176 19.06 22.30 20.17
N ASP A 177 17.76 22.45 20.45
CA ASP A 177 17.20 23.43 21.39
C ASP A 177 17.24 22.88 22.82
N GLU A 178 17.83 23.65 23.75
CA GLU A 178 17.88 23.31 25.18
C GLU A 178 16.51 23.51 25.90
N GLU A 179 15.60 24.25 25.29
CA GLU A 179 14.26 24.52 25.80
C GLU A 179 13.16 23.70 25.10
N GLU A 180 13.56 22.71 24.26
CA GLU A 180 12.59 21.82 23.58
C GLU A 180 11.68 21.14 24.61
N GLU A 181 10.37 21.16 24.35
CA GLU A 181 9.36 20.51 25.20
C GLU A 181 9.05 19.10 24.71
N TRP A 182 9.29 18.12 25.56
CA TRP A 182 8.96 16.71 25.33
C TRP A 182 7.76 16.34 26.22
N ILE A 183 6.68 15.85 25.61
CA ILE A 183 5.45 15.48 26.32
C ILE A 183 5.31 13.95 26.32
N CYS A 184 5.19 13.38 27.51
CA CYS A 184 4.84 11.96 27.65
C CYS A 184 3.36 11.77 27.30
N GLU A 185 3.07 11.01 26.24
CA GLU A 185 1.70 10.75 25.81
C GLU A 185 0.88 9.93 26.81
N GLU A 186 1.53 9.13 27.65
CA GLU A 186 0.88 8.29 28.67
C GLU A 186 0.39 9.08 29.89
N CYS A 187 1.22 10.02 30.39
CA CYS A 187 0.92 10.72 31.65
C CYS A 187 0.86 12.24 31.52
N GLY A 188 1.17 12.81 30.35
CA GLY A 188 1.19 14.25 30.13
C GLY A 188 2.37 14.99 30.81
N HIS A 189 3.37 14.27 31.34
CA HIS A 189 4.57 14.90 31.89
C HIS A 189 5.31 15.68 30.79
N ILE A 190 5.69 16.91 31.11
CA ILE A 190 6.48 17.80 30.24
C ILE A 190 7.89 17.86 30.78
N HIS A 191 8.85 17.50 29.93
CA HIS A 191 10.27 17.65 30.15
C HIS A 191 10.84 18.65 29.13
N ARG A 192 11.76 19.52 29.58
CA ARG A 192 12.48 20.46 28.72
C ARG A 192 13.95 20.08 28.63
N GLY A 193 14.51 20.14 27.43
CA GLY A 193 15.91 19.84 27.20
C GLY A 193 16.18 19.25 25.83
N LYS A 194 17.46 19.06 25.51
CA LYS A 194 17.90 18.53 24.21
C LYS A 194 17.50 17.09 23.93
N LYS A 195 17.05 16.34 24.92
CA LYS A 195 16.74 14.91 24.75
C LYS A 195 15.47 14.57 25.53
N ALA A 196 14.60 13.77 24.90
CA ALA A 196 13.47 13.15 25.60
C ALA A 196 13.95 12.20 26.72
N LEU A 197 13.13 12.07 27.79
CA LEU A 197 13.42 11.18 28.93
C LEU A 197 13.09 9.73 28.61
#